data_f4b61414be78f9b509d3170e8394edaf
#
_entry.id   f4b61414be78f9b509d3170e8394edaf
#
_cell.length_a   1.000
_cell.length_b   1.000
_cell.length_c   1.000
_cell.angle_alpha   90.00
_cell.angle_beta   90.00
_cell.angle_gamma   90.00
#
_symmetry.space_group_name_H-M   'P 1'
#
loop_
_entity.id
_entity.type
_entity.pdbx_description
1 polymer ?
#
loop_
_entity_poly.entity_id
_entity_poly.type
_entity_poly.pdbx_seq_one_letter_code
_entity_poly.pdbx_strand_id
1 'polypeptide(L)'
;GRASVDSNRVEVPFSQIAPKPEEIWSLDTSALLRVPIGRTGASKWQYLTLGKGTQQHALIAGKTGSGKSTLFHVMVSNLALWCSPDQVEFYLIDFKKGVEFKCYASHRLPHARVVAIESDREFGLSVLERVDQELRRRGDLFRQKGVQDLKGYLQASEGETLPRTLLMIDEFQEYFVEDDRVAQNAAVLLDRIVRQGRAFGIHVILGSQTLGGAYTLARTTFAQMAVRIALQCDEADAYLIMDESNAAPRLLSRPGEGVYNDSSGAVEGNSPFQTVWLSDEERETQLDQIARMAKERSLEQREFVVFEGNAPADIKANDELATALSTDAAKAPDLPIAWLGAPNAIKGPTSAAFGLQSGSHLLILGQNDEMSFSMMISSLISLAAQYPKGQAEFVVVDALPDHSLHREMLDQVVSLVPHTVRTLRDDSLEEMMEYLDSKLERGEKEPGEPGAAVFVLVFGLQLFKKLKPEDEFSFGASDGEGVSKPGDVFDRIVREGPALRIHTIVTVDSYNSAQRFLNRKALSEFEMRVLFQMSANDSAALIDNTKASQLGLHRALFYNERRGHLETFRPYALPESDWVASLFK
;
A
#
# COMPACT_ATOMS: atom_id res chain seq x y z
N GLY A 1 30.98 -14.57 29.59
CA GLY A 1 29.68 -13.86 29.36
C GLY A 1 28.80 -14.51 28.28
N ARG A 2 29.37 -15.15 27.24
CA ARG A 2 28.59 -15.84 26.21
C ARG A 2 28.09 -17.22 26.65
N ALA A 3 28.87 -17.97 27.42
CA ALA A 3 28.49 -19.33 27.87
C ALA A 3 27.32 -19.39 28.88
N SER A 4 27.00 -18.30 29.58
CA SER A 4 25.91 -18.28 30.56
C SER A 4 24.54 -17.93 29.95
N VAL A 5 24.52 -17.39 28.73
CA VAL A 5 23.27 -17.06 28.00
C VAL A 5 22.74 -18.31 27.29
N ASP A 6 23.60 -19.18 26.79
CA ASP A 6 23.22 -20.41 26.08
C ASP A 6 22.66 -21.51 27.00
N SER A 7 22.99 -21.52 28.29
CA SER A 7 22.53 -22.59 29.20
C SER A 7 21.04 -22.52 29.57
N ASN A 8 20.34 -21.42 29.29
CA ASN A 8 18.92 -21.23 29.62
C ASN A 8 17.96 -21.39 28.44
N ARG A 9 18.45 -21.69 27.24
CA ARG A 9 17.64 -21.83 26.04
C ARG A 9 17.30 -23.31 25.79
N VAL A 10 16.06 -23.67 25.96
CA VAL A 10 15.54 -24.99 25.56
C VAL A 10 15.11 -24.89 24.10
N GLU A 11 15.95 -25.39 23.20
CA GLU A 11 15.61 -25.41 21.78
C GLU A 11 14.95 -26.74 21.41
N VAL A 12 13.70 -26.67 20.99
CA VAL A 12 13.01 -27.78 20.33
C VAL A 12 13.06 -27.50 18.83
N PRO A 13 13.79 -28.29 18.02
CA PRO A 13 13.93 -28.00 16.59
C PRO A 13 12.59 -28.05 15.85
N PHE A 14 12.39 -27.14 14.91
CA PHE A 14 11.19 -27.06 14.07
C PHE A 14 10.99 -28.35 13.24
N SER A 15 12.07 -28.98 12.80
CA SER A 15 12.04 -30.24 12.06
C SER A 15 11.27 -31.39 12.75
N GLN A 16 11.07 -31.29 14.07
CA GLN A 16 10.27 -32.28 14.80
C GLN A 16 8.77 -32.18 14.58
N ILE A 17 8.28 -31.02 14.13
CA ILE A 17 6.85 -30.75 13.87
C ILE A 17 6.53 -30.50 12.39
N ALA A 18 7.54 -30.29 11.58
CA ALA A 18 7.39 -30.16 10.13
C ALA A 18 6.93 -31.50 9.52
N PRO A 19 6.14 -31.47 8.42
CA PRO A 19 5.79 -32.68 7.70
C PRO A 19 7.02 -33.27 7.03
N LYS A 20 7.02 -34.60 6.87
CA LYS A 20 8.00 -35.26 6.01
C LYS A 20 7.75 -34.85 4.53
N PRO A 21 8.73 -35.00 3.64
CA PRO A 21 8.57 -34.61 2.24
C PRO A 21 7.30 -35.17 1.56
N GLU A 22 6.93 -36.40 1.88
CA GLU A 22 5.73 -37.06 1.36
C GLU A 22 4.41 -36.57 1.97
N GLU A 23 4.47 -35.90 3.11
CA GLU A 23 3.32 -35.38 3.84
C GLU A 23 3.05 -33.88 3.55
N ILE A 24 3.93 -33.24 2.79
CA ILE A 24 3.75 -31.81 2.45
C ILE A 24 2.47 -31.66 1.62
N TRP A 25 1.61 -30.68 2.05
CA TRP A 25 0.31 -30.40 1.46
C TRP A 25 -0.68 -31.58 1.51
N SER A 26 -0.59 -32.39 2.57
CA SER A 26 -1.49 -33.52 2.77
C SER A 26 -2.64 -33.22 3.74
N LEU A 27 -2.60 -32.13 4.49
CA LEU A 27 -3.60 -31.81 5.50
C LEU A 27 -4.88 -31.26 4.87
N ASP A 28 -6.01 -31.92 5.17
CA ASP A 28 -7.35 -31.42 4.86
C ASP A 28 -7.86 -30.49 5.97
N THR A 29 -8.24 -29.27 5.61
CA THR A 29 -8.77 -28.25 6.53
C THR A 29 -10.29 -28.08 6.43
N SER A 30 -11.00 -28.92 5.71
CA SER A 30 -12.45 -28.81 5.51
C SER A 30 -13.24 -28.76 6.84
N ALA A 31 -12.87 -29.61 7.80
CA ALA A 31 -13.54 -29.67 9.10
C ALA A 31 -12.94 -28.69 10.13
N LEU A 32 -11.62 -28.63 10.23
CA LEU A 32 -10.88 -27.76 11.15
C LEU A 32 -9.45 -27.59 10.68
N LEU A 33 -8.80 -26.54 11.13
CA LEU A 33 -7.38 -26.31 10.94
C LEU A 33 -6.65 -26.68 12.22
N ARG A 34 -5.64 -27.56 12.12
CA ARG A 34 -4.87 -28.01 13.28
C ARG A 34 -3.43 -28.31 12.89
N VAL A 35 -2.48 -27.55 13.45
CA VAL A 35 -1.04 -27.75 13.22
C VAL A 35 -0.27 -27.69 14.54
N PRO A 36 0.83 -28.47 14.70
CA PRO A 36 1.68 -28.37 15.87
C PRO A 36 2.49 -27.05 15.83
N ILE A 37 2.66 -26.42 17.01
CA ILE A 37 3.39 -25.15 17.18
C ILE A 37 4.48 -25.22 18.25
N GLY A 38 4.49 -26.27 19.05
CA GLY A 38 5.42 -26.39 20.16
C GLY A 38 5.28 -27.72 20.88
N ARG A 39 6.02 -27.84 21.96
CA ARG A 39 6.03 -29.04 22.80
C ARG A 39 5.37 -28.79 24.14
N THR A 40 4.44 -29.65 24.55
CA THR A 40 3.84 -29.63 25.87
C THR A 40 4.19 -30.91 26.62
N GLY A 41 4.69 -30.80 27.85
CA GLY A 41 5.19 -31.95 28.60
C GLY A 41 6.38 -32.65 27.93
N ALA A 42 6.59 -33.91 28.29
CA ALA A 42 7.76 -34.68 27.85
C ALA A 42 7.69 -35.17 26.38
N SER A 43 6.49 -35.51 25.90
CA SER A 43 6.32 -36.21 24.61
C SER A 43 5.13 -35.77 23.77
N LYS A 44 4.41 -34.71 24.17
CA LYS A 44 3.21 -34.27 23.47
C LYS A 44 3.48 -32.97 22.72
N TRP A 45 2.77 -32.79 21.61
CA TRP A 45 2.79 -31.52 20.85
C TRP A 45 1.67 -30.59 21.25
N GLN A 46 1.97 -29.31 21.36
CA GLN A 46 0.98 -28.28 21.43
C GLN A 46 0.51 -27.93 20.02
N TYR A 47 -0.79 -27.96 19.82
CA TYR A 47 -1.41 -27.64 18.55
C TYR A 47 -2.13 -26.28 18.59
N LEU A 48 -1.98 -25.50 17.54
CA LEU A 48 -2.93 -24.46 17.18
C LEU A 48 -4.14 -25.15 16.55
N THR A 49 -5.32 -24.93 17.11
CA THR A 49 -6.57 -25.49 16.58
C THR A 49 -7.56 -24.36 16.34
N LEU A 50 -8.05 -24.23 15.10
CA LEU A 50 -9.07 -23.24 14.69
C LEU A 50 -10.18 -23.93 13.89
N GLY A 51 -11.38 -23.39 13.97
CA GLY A 51 -12.54 -23.94 13.24
C GLY A 51 -13.38 -24.94 14.02
N LYS A 52 -13.06 -25.23 15.30
CA LYS A 52 -13.80 -26.15 16.15
C LYS A 52 -14.50 -25.41 17.29
N GLY A 53 -15.82 -25.57 17.42
CA GLY A 53 -16.58 -25.00 18.55
C GLY A 53 -16.35 -23.50 18.70
N THR A 54 -15.86 -23.08 19.86
CA THR A 54 -15.51 -21.68 20.16
C THR A 54 -14.10 -21.29 19.70
N GLN A 55 -13.25 -22.25 19.34
CA GLN A 55 -11.87 -22.06 18.90
C GLN A 55 -11.84 -21.53 17.44
N GLN A 56 -12.19 -20.29 17.23
CA GLN A 56 -12.31 -19.70 15.90
C GLN A 56 -11.22 -18.65 15.62
N HIS A 57 -10.82 -17.90 16.64
CA HIS A 57 -9.88 -16.79 16.57
C HIS A 57 -8.90 -16.89 17.73
N ALA A 58 -7.69 -16.34 17.53
CA ALA A 58 -6.63 -16.38 18.53
C ALA A 58 -6.12 -14.99 18.88
N LEU A 59 -5.83 -14.77 20.16
CA LEU A 59 -5.14 -13.59 20.69
C LEU A 59 -3.78 -14.03 21.25
N ILE A 60 -2.72 -13.33 20.88
CA ILE A 60 -1.34 -13.63 21.29
C ILE A 60 -0.75 -12.41 21.98
N ALA A 61 -0.27 -12.56 23.21
CA ALA A 61 0.46 -11.52 23.90
C ALA A 61 1.88 -11.98 24.27
N GLY A 62 2.84 -11.07 24.17
CA GLY A 62 4.21 -11.35 24.56
C GLY A 62 5.12 -10.15 24.36
N LYS A 63 5.88 -9.79 25.42
CA LYS A 63 6.83 -8.67 25.37
C LYS A 63 7.96 -8.92 24.38
N THR A 64 8.71 -7.87 24.05
CA THR A 64 9.90 -7.98 23.20
C THR A 64 10.88 -9.04 23.73
N GLY A 65 11.32 -9.94 22.84
CA GLY A 65 12.21 -11.05 23.19
C GLY A 65 11.51 -12.27 23.82
N SER A 66 10.19 -12.27 23.97
CA SER A 66 9.44 -13.42 24.49
C SER A 66 9.32 -14.60 23.51
N GLY A 67 9.61 -14.39 22.22
CA GLY A 67 9.45 -15.39 21.15
C GLY A 67 8.16 -15.23 20.33
N LYS A 68 7.44 -14.10 20.45
CA LYS A 68 6.20 -13.86 19.71
C LYS A 68 6.39 -13.95 18.19
N SER A 69 7.40 -13.26 17.64
CA SER A 69 7.73 -13.31 16.20
C SER A 69 8.08 -14.74 15.75
N THR A 70 8.87 -15.47 16.52
CA THR A 70 9.16 -16.89 16.26
C THR A 70 7.89 -17.74 16.20
N LEU A 71 6.97 -17.53 17.13
CA LEU A 71 5.67 -18.23 17.12
C LEU A 71 4.85 -17.92 15.87
N PHE A 72 4.80 -16.65 15.42
CA PHE A 72 4.14 -16.29 14.16
C PHE A 72 4.79 -17.00 12.97
N HIS A 73 6.12 -16.99 12.88
CA HIS A 73 6.84 -17.71 11.82
C HIS A 73 6.61 -19.21 11.85
N VAL A 74 6.60 -19.82 13.03
CA VAL A 74 6.28 -21.24 13.21
C VAL A 74 4.88 -21.55 12.69
N MET A 75 3.89 -20.73 13.03
CA MET A 75 2.51 -20.91 12.56
C MET A 75 2.42 -20.80 11.03
N VAL A 76 2.95 -19.71 10.44
CA VAL A 76 2.86 -19.49 9.00
C VAL A 76 3.62 -20.57 8.23
N SER A 77 4.87 -20.87 8.60
CA SER A 77 5.70 -21.85 7.90
C SER A 77 5.11 -23.26 8.01
N ASN A 78 4.65 -23.65 9.20
CA ASN A 78 4.11 -24.98 9.39
C ASN A 78 2.77 -25.18 8.69
N LEU A 79 1.90 -24.16 8.72
CA LEU A 79 0.65 -24.16 7.94
C LEU A 79 0.93 -24.26 6.43
N ALA A 80 1.90 -23.50 5.93
CA ALA A 80 2.26 -23.51 4.51
C ALA A 80 2.90 -24.81 4.05
N LEU A 81 3.53 -25.57 4.97
CA LEU A 81 4.07 -26.90 4.70
C LEU A 81 2.99 -28.00 4.75
N TRP A 82 2.15 -27.98 5.77
CA TRP A 82 1.11 -29.00 5.94
C TRP A 82 -0.08 -28.83 4.98
N CYS A 83 -0.46 -27.58 4.68
CA CYS A 83 -1.64 -27.25 3.88
C CYS A 83 -1.23 -26.72 2.51
N SER A 84 -1.93 -27.12 1.46
CA SER A 84 -1.78 -26.47 0.14
C SER A 84 -2.42 -25.08 0.13
N PRO A 85 -2.10 -24.22 -0.86
CA PRO A 85 -2.78 -22.93 -1.04
C PRO A 85 -4.29 -23.03 -1.25
N ASP A 86 -4.79 -24.21 -1.66
CA ASP A 86 -6.23 -24.49 -1.79
C ASP A 86 -6.90 -24.80 -0.44
N GLN A 87 -6.11 -25.06 0.59
CA GLN A 87 -6.57 -25.37 1.93
C GLN A 87 -6.48 -24.17 2.88
N VAL A 88 -5.44 -23.33 2.72
CA VAL A 88 -5.17 -22.17 3.58
C VAL A 88 -4.62 -21.01 2.77
N GLU A 89 -5.09 -19.81 3.08
CA GLU A 89 -4.54 -18.56 2.56
C GLU A 89 -4.27 -17.57 3.69
N PHE A 90 -3.30 -16.66 3.48
CA PHE A 90 -2.87 -15.71 4.49
C PHE A 90 -3.06 -14.26 4.06
N TYR A 91 -3.49 -13.44 5.01
CA TYR A 91 -3.40 -11.99 5.01
C TYR A 91 -2.51 -11.62 6.20
N LEU A 92 -1.29 -11.16 5.92
CA LEU A 92 -0.27 -10.89 6.93
C LEU A 92 -0.05 -9.39 7.06
N ILE A 93 -0.23 -8.84 8.27
CA ILE A 93 -0.03 -7.42 8.58
C ILE A 93 0.95 -7.32 9.73
N ASP A 94 2.02 -6.55 9.54
CA ASP A 94 2.97 -6.17 10.56
C ASP A 94 3.03 -4.64 10.63
N PHE A 95 2.65 -4.07 11.77
CA PHE A 95 2.72 -2.63 12.04
C PHE A 95 4.06 -2.19 12.64
N LYS A 96 4.85 -3.13 13.11
CA LYS A 96 6.12 -2.84 13.76
C LYS A 96 7.18 -2.44 12.73
N LYS A 97 8.06 -1.53 13.13
CA LYS A 97 9.29 -1.26 12.40
C LYS A 97 10.23 -2.47 12.51
N GLY A 98 10.06 -3.38 11.60
CA GLY A 98 10.81 -4.62 11.49
C GLY A 98 10.42 -5.35 10.23
N VAL A 99 11.26 -6.26 9.77
CA VAL A 99 11.09 -6.96 8.49
C VAL A 99 10.53 -8.36 8.68
N GLU A 100 9.75 -8.59 9.74
CA GLU A 100 9.33 -9.92 10.17
C GLU A 100 8.65 -10.71 9.02
N PHE A 101 7.68 -10.12 8.33
CA PHE A 101 6.98 -10.81 7.24
C PHE A 101 7.61 -10.63 5.84
N LYS A 102 8.75 -9.91 5.73
CA LYS A 102 9.40 -9.64 4.43
C LYS A 102 9.79 -10.91 3.69
N CYS A 103 10.22 -11.95 4.40
CA CYS A 103 10.59 -13.23 3.80
C CYS A 103 9.44 -13.85 2.98
N TYR A 104 8.20 -13.73 3.43
CA TYR A 104 7.03 -14.24 2.70
C TYR A 104 6.74 -13.46 1.43
N ALA A 105 7.02 -12.17 1.41
CA ALA A 105 6.94 -11.34 0.22
C ALA A 105 8.05 -11.68 -0.77
N SER A 106 9.30 -11.77 -0.30
CA SER A 106 10.48 -12.06 -1.13
C SER A 106 10.38 -13.40 -1.86
N HIS A 107 9.86 -14.44 -1.19
CA HIS A 107 9.66 -15.76 -1.78
C HIS A 107 8.31 -15.93 -2.50
N ARG A 108 7.50 -14.86 -2.56
CA ARG A 108 6.15 -14.91 -3.13
C ARG A 108 5.38 -16.14 -2.64
N LEU A 109 5.27 -16.29 -1.30
CA LEU A 109 4.59 -17.43 -0.68
C LEU A 109 3.22 -17.68 -1.34
N PRO A 110 2.97 -18.84 -1.98
CA PRO A 110 1.77 -19.06 -2.79
C PRO A 110 0.46 -19.02 -2.00
N HIS A 111 0.54 -19.18 -0.68
CA HIS A 111 -0.59 -19.05 0.24
C HIS A 111 -0.94 -17.61 0.55
N ALA A 112 0.00 -16.66 0.41
CA ALA A 112 -0.23 -15.27 0.79
C ALA A 112 -1.05 -14.52 -0.26
N ARG A 113 -2.03 -13.75 0.21
CA ARG A 113 -2.83 -12.80 -0.58
C ARG A 113 -2.34 -11.39 -0.36
N VAL A 114 -2.00 -11.06 0.88
CA VAL A 114 -1.46 -9.77 1.28
C VAL A 114 -0.31 -9.98 2.24
N VAL A 115 0.79 -9.28 2.02
CA VAL A 115 1.89 -9.13 2.97
C VAL A 115 2.16 -7.64 3.16
N ALA A 116 1.80 -7.10 4.32
CA ALA A 116 2.02 -5.72 4.69
C ALA A 116 3.15 -5.64 5.72
N ILE A 117 4.22 -4.95 5.36
CA ILE A 117 5.46 -4.82 6.13
C ILE A 117 5.58 -3.35 6.57
N GLU A 118 5.79 -3.10 7.85
CA GLU A 118 5.78 -1.75 8.42
C GLU A 118 4.56 -0.96 7.94
N SER A 119 3.37 -1.56 8.13
CA SER A 119 2.14 -1.09 7.53
C SER A 119 1.71 0.28 8.08
N ASP A 120 1.12 1.09 7.23
CA ASP A 120 0.33 2.23 7.68
C ASP A 120 -1.05 1.75 8.14
N ARG A 121 -1.67 2.49 9.06
CA ARG A 121 -3.02 2.20 9.58
C ARG A 121 -4.07 2.17 8.48
N GLU A 122 -3.97 3.08 7.49
CA GLU A 122 -4.86 3.14 6.34
C GLU A 122 -4.74 1.90 5.44
N PHE A 123 -3.51 1.44 5.19
CA PHE A 123 -3.31 0.21 4.42
C PHE A 123 -3.86 -1.00 5.19
N GLY A 124 -3.54 -1.11 6.48
CA GLY A 124 -4.11 -2.15 7.34
C GLY A 124 -5.63 -2.14 7.33
N LEU A 125 -6.27 -0.95 7.37
CA LEU A 125 -7.73 -0.83 7.26
C LEU A 125 -8.24 -1.39 5.93
N SER A 126 -7.57 -1.11 4.81
CA SER A 126 -7.96 -1.65 3.50
C SER A 126 -7.85 -3.17 3.43
N VAL A 127 -6.92 -3.78 4.17
CA VAL A 127 -6.86 -5.24 4.32
C VAL A 127 -8.08 -5.78 5.06
N LEU A 128 -8.52 -5.11 6.14
CA LEU A 128 -9.76 -5.48 6.83
C LEU A 128 -10.99 -5.36 5.92
N GLU A 129 -11.05 -4.31 5.10
CA GLU A 129 -12.11 -4.11 4.11
C GLU A 129 -12.10 -5.23 3.06
N ARG A 130 -10.92 -5.67 2.60
CA ARG A 130 -10.78 -6.79 1.67
C ARG A 130 -11.26 -8.11 2.28
N VAL A 131 -10.92 -8.38 3.53
CA VAL A 131 -11.41 -9.58 4.24
C VAL A 131 -12.91 -9.52 4.50
N ASP A 132 -13.48 -8.34 4.79
CA ASP A 132 -14.93 -8.14 4.91
C ASP A 132 -15.66 -8.36 3.56
N GLN A 133 -15.07 -7.94 2.45
CA GLN A 133 -15.58 -8.25 1.11
C GLN A 133 -15.57 -9.77 0.84
N GLU A 134 -14.49 -10.45 1.21
CA GLU A 134 -14.41 -11.91 1.10
C GLU A 134 -15.47 -12.61 1.98
N LEU A 135 -15.69 -12.12 3.20
CA LEU A 135 -16.75 -12.60 4.07
C LEU A 135 -18.13 -12.51 3.41
N ARG A 136 -18.45 -11.37 2.79
CA ARG A 136 -19.70 -11.16 2.06
C ARG A 136 -19.80 -12.08 0.84
N ARG A 137 -18.73 -12.17 0.05
CA ARG A 137 -18.66 -13.06 -1.12
C ARG A 137 -18.97 -14.52 -0.72
N ARG A 138 -18.35 -15.01 0.36
CA ARG A 138 -18.63 -16.37 0.89
C ARG A 138 -20.07 -16.49 1.37
N GLY A 139 -20.63 -15.48 1.99
CA GLY A 139 -22.03 -15.44 2.39
C GLY A 139 -23.00 -15.61 1.21
N ASP A 140 -22.71 -14.96 0.09
CA ASP A 140 -23.50 -15.09 -1.13
C ASP A 140 -23.35 -16.47 -1.78
N LEU A 141 -22.12 -17.02 -1.83
CA LEU A 141 -21.87 -18.39 -2.32
C LEU A 141 -22.62 -19.44 -1.50
N PHE A 142 -22.56 -19.34 -0.17
CA PHE A 142 -23.22 -20.32 0.71
C PHE A 142 -24.74 -20.23 0.60
N ARG A 143 -25.28 -19.02 0.43
CA ARG A 143 -26.71 -18.81 0.20
C ARG A 143 -27.15 -19.41 -1.14
N GLN A 144 -26.38 -19.23 -2.20
CA GLN A 144 -26.66 -19.82 -3.52
C GLN A 144 -26.66 -21.37 -3.49
N LYS A 145 -25.78 -21.97 -2.71
CA LYS A 145 -25.67 -23.42 -2.54
C LYS A 145 -26.60 -23.98 -1.45
N GLY A 146 -27.29 -23.12 -0.69
CA GLY A 146 -28.18 -23.55 0.40
C GLY A 146 -27.46 -24.17 1.59
N VAL A 147 -26.21 -23.79 1.84
CA VAL A 147 -25.36 -24.32 2.92
C VAL A 147 -25.10 -23.27 3.99
N GLN A 148 -24.68 -23.69 5.21
CA GLN A 148 -24.52 -22.79 6.35
C GLN A 148 -23.06 -22.55 6.74
N ASP A 149 -22.13 -23.42 6.31
CA ASP A 149 -20.73 -23.36 6.69
C ASP A 149 -19.80 -23.85 5.58
N LEU A 150 -18.49 -23.62 5.79
CA LEU A 150 -17.44 -23.99 4.84
C LEU A 150 -17.44 -25.49 4.53
N LYS A 151 -17.65 -26.34 5.54
CA LYS A 151 -17.69 -27.80 5.35
C LYS A 151 -18.84 -28.20 4.45
N GLY A 152 -20.03 -27.65 4.70
CA GLY A 152 -21.21 -27.87 3.87
C GLY A 152 -21.00 -27.39 2.44
N TYR A 153 -20.35 -26.22 2.26
CA TYR A 153 -20.02 -25.69 0.94
C TYR A 153 -19.10 -26.64 0.15
N LEU A 154 -18.00 -27.07 0.75
CA LEU A 154 -17.05 -27.98 0.09
C LEU A 154 -17.69 -29.35 -0.25
N GLN A 155 -18.62 -29.83 0.58
CA GLN A 155 -19.36 -31.05 0.29
C GLN A 155 -20.38 -30.90 -0.84
N ALA A 156 -21.01 -29.71 -0.96
CA ALA A 156 -22.01 -29.42 -1.98
C ALA A 156 -21.40 -28.99 -3.34
N SER A 157 -20.10 -28.71 -3.38
CA SER A 157 -19.40 -28.13 -4.54
C SER A 157 -18.24 -29.05 -4.93
N GLU A 158 -18.53 -30.22 -5.48
CA GLU A 158 -17.51 -31.18 -5.92
C GLU A 158 -16.49 -30.53 -6.86
N GLY A 159 -15.20 -30.60 -6.49
CA GLY A 159 -14.09 -30.08 -7.28
C GLY A 159 -13.80 -28.57 -7.10
N GLU A 160 -14.63 -27.84 -6.38
CA GLU A 160 -14.34 -26.45 -6.04
C GLU A 160 -13.46 -26.38 -4.77
N THR A 161 -12.51 -25.45 -4.75
CA THR A 161 -11.68 -25.18 -3.59
C THR A 161 -12.05 -23.84 -2.95
N LEU A 162 -12.12 -23.81 -1.64
CA LEU A 162 -12.33 -22.58 -0.86
C LEU A 162 -11.43 -22.66 0.38
N PRO A 163 -10.25 -22.03 0.37
CA PRO A 163 -9.30 -22.12 1.47
C PRO A 163 -9.83 -21.45 2.75
N ARG A 164 -9.36 -21.94 3.90
CA ARG A 164 -9.52 -21.15 5.13
C ARG A 164 -8.66 -19.90 5.04
N THR A 165 -9.25 -18.76 5.37
CA THR A 165 -8.54 -17.47 5.37
C THR A 165 -8.03 -17.18 6.78
N LEU A 166 -6.72 -16.97 6.92
CA LEU A 166 -6.11 -16.52 8.16
C LEU A 166 -5.67 -15.05 8.01
N LEU A 167 -6.35 -14.18 8.73
CA LEU A 167 -5.94 -12.81 8.93
C LEU A 167 -5.04 -12.73 10.17
N MET A 168 -3.75 -12.53 9.95
CA MET A 168 -2.74 -12.46 11.01
C MET A 168 -2.20 -11.05 11.11
N ILE A 169 -2.38 -10.42 12.27
CA ILE A 169 -2.00 -9.03 12.50
C ILE A 169 -1.07 -8.96 13.70
N ASP A 170 0.18 -8.60 13.49
CA ASP A 170 1.10 -8.29 14.58
C ASP A 170 1.03 -6.81 14.94
N GLU A 171 1.08 -6.52 16.25
CA GLU A 171 0.91 -5.20 16.87
C GLU A 171 -0.43 -4.53 16.48
N PHE A 172 -1.54 -5.28 16.54
CA PHE A 172 -2.87 -4.82 16.11
C PHE A 172 -3.35 -3.57 16.85
N GLN A 173 -2.84 -3.26 18.05
CA GLN A 173 -3.17 -2.04 18.83
C GLN A 173 -2.80 -0.77 18.06
N GLU A 174 -1.90 -0.85 17.09
CA GLU A 174 -1.53 0.30 16.23
C GLU A 174 -2.72 0.88 15.46
N TYR A 175 -3.76 0.10 15.19
CA TYR A 175 -5.01 0.65 14.65
C TYR A 175 -5.63 1.72 15.54
N PHE A 176 -5.39 1.67 16.86
CA PHE A 176 -6.11 2.41 17.88
C PHE A 176 -5.26 3.47 18.59
N VAL A 177 -4.07 3.78 18.07
CA VAL A 177 -3.18 4.81 18.64
C VAL A 177 -3.76 6.23 18.55
N GLU A 178 -4.68 6.46 17.62
CA GLU A 178 -5.41 7.70 17.46
C GLU A 178 -6.92 7.42 17.48
N ASP A 179 -7.71 8.33 18.09
CA ASP A 179 -9.17 8.25 18.07
C ASP A 179 -9.70 8.97 16.82
N ASP A 180 -9.66 8.27 15.70
CA ASP A 180 -10.06 8.79 14.40
C ASP A 180 -10.96 7.80 13.63
N ARG A 181 -11.31 8.15 12.38
CA ARG A 181 -12.13 7.30 11.51
C ARG A 181 -11.47 5.96 11.20
N VAL A 182 -10.13 5.90 11.14
CA VAL A 182 -9.41 4.65 10.86
C VAL A 182 -9.62 3.68 12.02
N ALA A 183 -9.44 4.14 13.27
CA ALA A 183 -9.67 3.34 14.47
C ALA A 183 -11.13 2.86 14.57
N GLN A 184 -12.09 3.76 14.34
CA GLN A 184 -13.53 3.43 14.41
C GLN A 184 -13.93 2.40 13.36
N ASN A 185 -13.48 2.56 12.10
CA ASN A 185 -13.76 1.62 11.02
C ASN A 185 -13.06 0.28 11.26
N ALA A 186 -11.81 0.28 11.73
CA ALA A 186 -11.08 -0.94 12.05
C ALA A 186 -11.78 -1.73 13.16
N ALA A 187 -12.28 -1.06 14.20
CA ALA A 187 -13.04 -1.70 15.29
C ALA A 187 -14.33 -2.37 14.76
N VAL A 188 -15.09 -1.67 13.91
CA VAL A 188 -16.33 -2.19 13.31
C VAL A 188 -16.06 -3.39 12.41
N LEU A 189 -15.02 -3.33 11.57
CA LEU A 189 -14.67 -4.41 10.66
C LEU A 189 -14.13 -5.63 11.41
N LEU A 190 -13.23 -5.44 12.36
CA LEU A 190 -12.71 -6.53 13.20
C LEU A 190 -13.84 -7.22 13.97
N ASP A 191 -14.75 -6.47 14.60
CA ASP A 191 -15.90 -7.04 15.31
C ASP A 191 -16.77 -7.87 14.36
N ARG A 192 -17.05 -7.38 13.17
CA ARG A 192 -17.83 -8.13 12.15
C ARG A 192 -17.13 -9.40 11.69
N ILE A 193 -15.84 -9.31 11.32
CA ILE A 193 -15.06 -10.46 10.85
C ILE A 193 -14.97 -11.52 11.95
N VAL A 194 -14.70 -11.13 13.19
CA VAL A 194 -14.59 -12.05 14.32
C VAL A 194 -15.93 -12.72 14.63
N ARG A 195 -17.04 -12.00 14.58
CA ARG A 195 -18.37 -12.59 14.88
C ARG A 195 -18.89 -13.48 13.77
N GLN A 196 -18.67 -13.11 12.52
CA GLN A 196 -19.27 -13.80 11.38
C GLN A 196 -18.32 -14.78 10.69
N GLY A 197 -17.00 -14.57 10.76
CA GLY A 197 -15.98 -15.37 10.07
C GLY A 197 -16.03 -16.85 10.35
N ARG A 198 -16.52 -17.24 11.53
CA ARG A 198 -16.62 -18.63 11.97
C ARG A 198 -17.25 -19.56 10.94
N ALA A 199 -18.42 -19.23 10.45
CA ALA A 199 -19.16 -20.07 9.50
C ALA A 199 -18.46 -20.14 8.14
N PHE A 200 -17.76 -19.08 7.78
CA PHE A 200 -17.14 -18.91 6.45
C PHE A 200 -15.68 -19.36 6.38
N GLY A 201 -15.14 -19.94 7.46
CA GLY A 201 -13.74 -20.39 7.49
C GLY A 201 -12.74 -19.22 7.50
N ILE A 202 -13.13 -18.05 8.02
CA ILE A 202 -12.26 -16.88 8.18
C ILE A 202 -11.85 -16.78 9.64
N HIS A 203 -10.55 -16.83 9.91
CA HIS A 203 -9.97 -16.83 11.24
C HIS A 203 -9.05 -15.62 11.42
N VAL A 204 -9.09 -15.01 12.60
CA VAL A 204 -8.29 -13.83 12.95
C VAL A 204 -7.32 -14.22 14.06
N ILE A 205 -6.05 -13.89 13.88
CA ILE A 205 -4.98 -14.04 14.87
C ILE A 205 -4.39 -12.66 15.12
N LEU A 206 -4.60 -12.14 16.32
CA LEU A 206 -4.10 -10.82 16.74
C LEU A 206 -2.90 -11.00 17.66
N GLY A 207 -1.79 -10.35 17.33
CA GLY A 207 -0.59 -10.30 18.16
C GLY A 207 -0.36 -8.90 18.72
N SER A 208 0.13 -8.83 19.95
CA SER A 208 0.51 -7.57 20.58
C SER A 208 1.65 -7.77 21.58
N GLN A 209 2.47 -6.73 21.75
CA GLN A 209 3.43 -6.67 22.85
C GLN A 209 2.76 -6.19 24.13
N THR A 210 1.77 -5.30 24.01
CA THR A 210 0.95 -4.81 25.11
C THR A 210 -0.49 -4.69 24.65
N LEU A 211 -1.41 -5.12 25.50
CA LEU A 211 -2.85 -5.03 25.26
C LEU A 211 -3.45 -3.73 25.79
N GLY A 212 -2.69 -2.98 26.60
CA GLY A 212 -3.13 -1.74 27.22
C GLY A 212 -3.52 -0.61 26.26
N GLY A 213 -3.04 -0.63 25.00
CA GLY A 213 -3.40 0.35 23.97
C GLY A 213 -4.68 0.03 23.17
N ALA A 214 -5.28 -1.14 23.37
CA ALA A 214 -6.41 -1.62 22.56
C ALA A 214 -7.79 -1.33 23.18
N TYR A 215 -7.92 -0.29 24.00
CA TYR A 215 -9.18 0.02 24.72
C TYR A 215 -10.37 0.33 23.79
N THR A 216 -10.12 0.75 22.57
CA THR A 216 -11.17 1.07 21.59
C THR A 216 -11.82 -0.19 21.01
N LEU A 217 -11.13 -1.33 21.06
CA LEU A 217 -11.71 -2.58 20.62
C LEU A 217 -12.72 -3.09 21.66
N ALA A 218 -13.95 -3.34 21.23
CA ALA A 218 -15.01 -3.74 22.15
C ALA A 218 -14.63 -5.02 22.93
N ARG A 219 -14.89 -5.05 24.23
CA ARG A 219 -14.72 -6.25 25.07
C ARG A 219 -15.42 -7.48 24.49
N THR A 220 -16.52 -7.26 23.78
CA THR A 220 -17.27 -8.30 23.08
C THR A 220 -16.46 -8.95 21.95
N THR A 221 -15.59 -8.22 21.26
CA THR A 221 -14.71 -8.76 20.23
C THR A 221 -13.62 -9.63 20.85
N PHE A 222 -13.00 -9.19 21.94
CA PHE A 222 -12.06 -10.02 22.69
C PHE A 222 -12.70 -11.30 23.25
N ALA A 223 -13.95 -11.24 23.69
CA ALA A 223 -14.69 -12.39 24.20
C ALA A 223 -14.92 -13.48 23.13
N GLN A 224 -14.94 -13.12 21.84
CA GLN A 224 -15.04 -14.09 20.74
C GLN A 224 -13.71 -14.77 20.40
N MET A 225 -12.59 -14.27 20.94
CA MET A 225 -11.25 -14.83 20.73
C MET A 225 -10.95 -15.85 21.84
N ALA A 226 -11.53 -17.05 21.71
CA ALA A 226 -11.44 -18.06 22.74
C ALA A 226 -10.05 -18.69 22.87
N VAL A 227 -9.27 -18.77 21.76
CA VAL A 227 -7.88 -19.21 21.82
C VAL A 227 -7.01 -18.05 22.27
N ARG A 228 -6.27 -18.26 23.35
CA ARG A 228 -5.37 -17.27 23.93
C ARG A 228 -4.00 -17.86 24.15
N ILE A 229 -2.97 -17.19 23.66
CA ILE A 229 -1.59 -17.64 23.78
C ILE A 229 -0.81 -16.53 24.47
N ALA A 230 -0.41 -16.75 25.69
CA ALA A 230 0.45 -15.83 26.42
C ALA A 230 1.88 -16.37 26.41
N LEU A 231 2.80 -15.59 25.89
CA LEU A 231 4.22 -15.71 26.13
C LEU A 231 4.59 -14.85 27.34
N GLN A 232 5.90 -14.67 27.60
CA GLN A 232 6.30 -13.80 28.70
C GLN A 232 5.78 -12.37 28.46
N CYS A 233 4.93 -11.89 29.37
CA CYS A 233 4.32 -10.55 29.36
C CYS A 233 4.36 -9.95 30.78
N ASP A 234 4.03 -8.67 30.90
CA ASP A 234 3.92 -8.04 32.20
C ASP A 234 2.62 -8.43 32.91
N GLU A 235 2.45 -7.98 34.14
CA GLU A 235 1.32 -8.35 34.99
C GLU A 235 -0.01 -7.81 34.43
N ALA A 236 -0.02 -6.59 33.92
CA ALA A 236 -1.22 -5.97 33.38
C ALA A 236 -1.70 -6.69 32.11
N ASP A 237 -0.78 -7.01 31.20
CA ASP A 237 -1.09 -7.75 29.98
C ASP A 237 -1.49 -9.21 30.27
N ALA A 238 -0.92 -9.85 31.32
CA ALA A 238 -1.32 -11.18 31.74
C ALA A 238 -2.81 -11.24 32.15
N TYR A 239 -3.29 -10.23 32.87
CA TYR A 239 -4.72 -10.14 33.23
C TYR A 239 -5.62 -9.78 32.05
N LEU A 240 -5.10 -9.04 31.05
CA LEU A 240 -5.88 -8.68 29.87
C LEU A 240 -6.02 -9.85 28.89
N ILE A 241 -4.98 -10.68 28.75
CA ILE A 241 -5.03 -11.83 27.83
C ILE A 241 -5.72 -13.04 28.43
N MET A 242 -5.58 -13.28 29.73
CA MET A 242 -6.23 -14.37 30.44
C MET A 242 -7.42 -13.86 31.28
N ASP A 243 -8.04 -14.75 32.03
CA ASP A 243 -9.02 -14.38 33.07
C ASP A 243 -8.28 -13.76 34.26
N GLU A 244 -8.94 -12.87 35.01
CA GLU A 244 -8.37 -12.19 36.19
C GLU A 244 -7.86 -13.19 37.28
N SER A 245 -8.40 -14.39 37.31
CA SER A 245 -7.97 -15.47 38.19
C SER A 245 -6.76 -16.25 37.67
N ASN A 246 -6.34 -16.02 36.43
CA ASN A 246 -5.32 -16.82 35.73
C ASN A 246 -3.95 -16.11 35.69
N ALA A 247 -3.14 -16.37 36.70
CA ALA A 247 -1.81 -15.77 36.82
C ALA A 247 -0.68 -16.57 36.11
N ALA A 248 -1.01 -17.64 35.37
CA ALA A 248 -0.01 -18.53 34.76
C ALA A 248 1.02 -17.83 33.85
N PRO A 249 0.68 -16.81 33.03
CA PRO A 249 1.66 -16.12 32.17
C PRO A 249 2.76 -15.39 32.95
N ARG A 250 2.50 -15.00 34.20
CA ARG A 250 3.49 -14.31 35.06
C ARG A 250 4.64 -15.18 35.51
N LEU A 251 4.47 -16.51 35.43
CA LEU A 251 5.50 -17.48 35.82
C LEU A 251 6.45 -17.82 34.67
N LEU A 252 6.16 -17.36 33.45
CA LEU A 252 7.00 -17.60 32.28
C LEU A 252 8.29 -16.77 32.38
N SER A 253 9.43 -17.46 32.25
CA SER A 253 10.75 -16.84 32.48
C SER A 253 11.70 -16.97 31.30
N ARG A 254 11.41 -17.83 30.34
CA ARG A 254 12.30 -18.13 29.21
C ARG A 254 11.68 -17.74 27.88
N PRO A 255 12.49 -17.32 26.88
CA PRO A 255 12.00 -17.11 25.53
C PRO A 255 11.35 -18.38 24.94
N GLY A 256 10.21 -18.21 24.31
CA GLY A 256 9.45 -19.30 23.69
C GLY A 256 8.61 -20.15 24.65
N GLU A 257 8.74 -19.95 25.98
CA GLU A 257 7.78 -20.49 26.93
C GLU A 257 6.43 -19.79 26.76
N GLY A 258 5.34 -20.54 26.75
CA GLY A 258 4.00 -19.99 26.61
C GLY A 258 2.93 -20.80 27.33
N VAL A 259 1.79 -20.18 27.50
CA VAL A 259 0.55 -20.83 27.93
C VAL A 259 -0.44 -20.74 26.78
N TYR A 260 -0.80 -21.86 26.23
CA TYR A 260 -1.91 -21.99 25.29
C TYR A 260 -3.18 -22.23 26.09
N ASN A 261 -4.24 -21.48 25.79
CA ASN A 261 -5.53 -21.60 26.45
C ASN A 261 -6.64 -21.53 25.40
N ASP A 262 -7.52 -22.50 25.39
CA ASP A 262 -8.64 -22.62 24.46
C ASP A 262 -10.03 -22.39 25.09
N SER A 263 -10.02 -21.89 26.33
CA SER A 263 -11.20 -21.69 27.16
C SER A 263 -11.34 -20.23 27.60
N SER A 264 -11.05 -19.30 26.67
CA SER A 264 -11.18 -17.84 26.88
C SER A 264 -10.37 -17.29 28.05
N GLY A 265 -9.27 -17.95 28.42
CA GLY A 265 -8.37 -17.53 29.49
C GLY A 265 -8.63 -18.18 30.85
N ALA A 266 -9.66 -19.02 31.01
CA ALA A 266 -9.92 -19.71 32.25
C ALA A 266 -8.79 -20.69 32.61
N VAL A 267 -8.49 -20.84 33.92
CA VAL A 267 -7.33 -21.61 34.40
C VAL A 267 -7.35 -23.07 33.93
N GLU A 268 -8.54 -23.67 33.86
CA GLU A 268 -8.74 -25.06 33.45
C GLU A 268 -8.32 -25.32 31.98
N GLY A 269 -8.32 -24.28 31.14
CA GLY A 269 -7.90 -24.36 29.75
C GLY A 269 -6.39 -24.24 29.52
N ASN A 270 -5.60 -24.03 30.56
CA ASN A 270 -4.16 -23.80 30.42
C ASN A 270 -3.39 -25.04 29.98
N SER A 271 -2.58 -24.88 28.94
CA SER A 271 -1.61 -25.87 28.45
C SER A 271 -0.24 -25.19 28.31
N PRO A 272 0.65 -25.31 29.31
CA PRO A 272 2.01 -24.80 29.20
C PRO A 272 2.76 -25.50 28.06
N PHE A 273 3.50 -24.74 27.28
CA PHE A 273 4.27 -25.29 26.15
C PHE A 273 5.55 -24.48 25.89
N GLN A 274 6.46 -25.11 25.14
CA GLN A 274 7.64 -24.46 24.56
C GLN A 274 7.45 -24.37 23.04
N THR A 275 7.48 -23.16 22.48
CA THR A 275 7.49 -22.95 21.04
C THR A 275 8.72 -23.62 20.43
N VAL A 276 8.59 -24.28 19.29
CA VAL A 276 9.75 -24.79 18.56
C VAL A 276 10.62 -23.65 18.04
N TRP A 277 11.90 -23.91 17.90
CA TRP A 277 12.85 -22.99 17.33
C TRP A 277 12.91 -23.18 15.81
N LEU A 278 12.65 -22.10 15.08
CA LEU A 278 12.78 -22.00 13.63
C LEU A 278 13.83 -20.92 13.32
N SER A 279 15.00 -21.33 12.83
CA SER A 279 16.01 -20.39 12.41
C SER A 279 15.64 -19.70 11.08
N ASP A 280 16.25 -18.53 10.82
CA ASP A 280 16.03 -17.83 9.55
C ASP A 280 16.47 -18.70 8.37
N GLU A 281 17.62 -19.37 8.46
CA GLU A 281 18.15 -20.24 7.41
C GLU A 281 17.22 -21.44 7.12
N GLU A 282 16.68 -22.07 8.17
CA GLU A 282 15.72 -23.16 8.02
C GLU A 282 14.42 -22.67 7.39
N ARG A 283 13.93 -21.50 7.82
CA ARG A 283 12.73 -20.88 7.24
C ARG A 283 12.90 -20.57 5.75
N GLU A 284 14.01 -19.93 5.37
CA GLU A 284 14.32 -19.62 3.96
C GLU A 284 14.34 -20.90 3.11
N THR A 285 15.00 -21.95 3.59
CA THR A 285 15.05 -23.27 2.92
C THR A 285 13.66 -23.83 2.67
N GLN A 286 12.76 -23.73 3.65
CA GLN A 286 11.38 -24.20 3.53
C GLN A 286 10.55 -23.36 2.57
N LEU A 287 10.71 -22.04 2.60
CA LEU A 287 10.02 -21.14 1.65
C LEU A 287 10.45 -21.41 0.21
N ASP A 288 11.74 -21.64 -0.03
CA ASP A 288 12.25 -22.06 -1.34
C ASP A 288 11.67 -23.41 -1.79
N GLN A 289 11.52 -24.35 -0.88
CA GLN A 289 10.89 -25.64 -1.17
C GLN A 289 9.42 -25.45 -1.58
N ILE A 290 8.65 -24.67 -0.83
CA ILE A 290 7.24 -24.37 -1.13
C ILE A 290 7.11 -23.68 -2.48
N ALA A 291 7.97 -22.71 -2.77
CA ALA A 291 7.97 -21.98 -4.05
C ALA A 291 8.26 -22.91 -5.25
N ARG A 292 9.23 -23.83 -5.10
CA ARG A 292 9.53 -24.86 -6.12
C ARG A 292 8.35 -25.78 -6.36
N MET A 293 7.72 -26.29 -5.28
CA MET A 293 6.55 -27.15 -5.39
C MET A 293 5.37 -26.48 -6.07
N ALA A 294 5.11 -25.21 -5.76
CA ALA A 294 4.07 -24.43 -6.42
C ALA A 294 4.29 -24.31 -7.93
N LYS A 295 5.55 -24.10 -8.35
CA LYS A 295 5.94 -24.04 -9.76
C LYS A 295 5.81 -25.40 -10.44
N GLU A 296 6.29 -26.48 -9.82
CA GLU A 296 6.21 -27.85 -10.34
C GLU A 296 4.76 -28.30 -10.54
N ARG A 297 3.86 -27.92 -9.63
CA ARG A 297 2.42 -28.23 -9.71
C ARG A 297 1.64 -27.26 -10.59
N SER A 298 2.33 -26.27 -11.22
CA SER A 298 1.70 -25.24 -12.09
C SER A 298 0.49 -24.58 -11.42
N LEU A 299 0.61 -24.25 -10.14
CA LEU A 299 -0.47 -23.59 -9.42
C LEU A 299 -0.81 -22.25 -10.07
N GLU A 300 -2.10 -22.00 -10.24
CA GLU A 300 -2.59 -20.72 -10.75
C GLU A 300 -2.07 -19.58 -9.86
N GLN A 301 -1.48 -18.56 -10.48
CA GLN A 301 -1.06 -17.36 -9.77
C GLN A 301 -2.31 -16.60 -9.31
N ARG A 302 -2.48 -16.52 -8.01
CA ARG A 302 -3.54 -15.73 -7.37
C ARG A 302 -3.05 -14.31 -7.12
N GLU A 303 -3.99 -13.38 -6.98
CA GLU A 303 -3.66 -12.00 -6.59
C GLU A 303 -2.76 -11.98 -5.35
N PHE A 304 -1.67 -11.26 -5.43
CA PHE A 304 -0.68 -11.15 -4.36
C PHE A 304 -0.27 -9.69 -4.20
N VAL A 305 -0.64 -9.10 -3.09
CA VAL A 305 -0.39 -7.69 -2.78
C VAL A 305 0.72 -7.60 -1.74
N VAL A 306 1.77 -6.85 -2.06
CA VAL A 306 2.85 -6.51 -1.11
C VAL A 306 2.82 -5.02 -0.83
N PHE A 307 2.79 -4.66 0.44
CA PHE A 307 2.95 -3.30 0.91
C PHE A 307 4.20 -3.21 1.78
N GLU A 308 5.14 -2.35 1.41
CA GLU A 308 6.36 -2.06 2.16
C GLU A 308 6.34 -0.60 2.59
N GLY A 309 5.94 -0.35 3.84
CA GLY A 309 5.62 0.99 4.34
C GLY A 309 6.81 1.95 4.40
N ASN A 310 8.04 1.47 4.48
CA ASN A 310 9.25 2.29 4.59
C ASN A 310 9.99 2.51 3.26
N ALA A 311 9.38 2.13 2.14
CA ALA A 311 9.97 2.27 0.80
C ALA A 311 9.07 3.09 -0.13
N PRO A 312 9.63 3.82 -1.11
CA PRO A 312 8.86 4.40 -2.19
C PRO A 312 8.22 3.28 -3.03
N ALA A 313 7.23 3.62 -3.85
CA ALA A 313 6.60 2.65 -4.72
C ALA A 313 7.50 2.32 -5.93
N ASP A 314 7.38 1.10 -6.45
CA ASP A 314 8.05 0.69 -7.68
C ASP A 314 7.10 0.90 -8.88
N ILE A 315 7.50 1.72 -9.84
CA ILE A 315 6.72 1.97 -11.06
C ILE A 315 6.53 0.70 -11.92
N LYS A 316 7.46 -0.26 -11.83
CA LYS A 316 7.36 -1.55 -12.53
C LYS A 316 6.21 -2.44 -12.02
N ALA A 317 5.77 -2.19 -10.80
CA ALA A 317 4.62 -2.89 -10.19
C ALA A 317 3.26 -2.30 -10.62
N ASN A 318 3.24 -1.31 -11.50
CA ASN A 318 2.00 -0.74 -12.03
C ASN A 318 1.53 -1.51 -13.27
N ASP A 319 0.58 -2.42 -13.07
CA ASP A 319 0.02 -3.26 -14.15
C ASP A 319 -0.74 -2.44 -15.19
N GLU A 320 -1.37 -1.32 -14.81
CA GLU A 320 -2.08 -0.44 -15.74
C GLU A 320 -1.08 0.24 -16.69
N LEU A 321 0.03 0.74 -16.17
CA LEU A 321 1.11 1.31 -16.98
C LEU A 321 1.78 0.23 -17.85
N ALA A 322 2.06 -0.94 -17.29
CA ALA A 322 2.63 -2.06 -18.03
C ALA A 322 1.74 -2.47 -19.22
N THR A 323 0.42 -2.48 -19.01
CA THR A 323 -0.56 -2.74 -20.08
C THR A 323 -0.53 -1.63 -21.12
N ALA A 324 -0.50 -0.35 -20.73
CA ALA A 324 -0.43 0.78 -21.64
C ALA A 324 0.85 0.78 -22.48
N LEU A 325 1.98 0.39 -21.90
CA LEU A 325 3.27 0.29 -22.59
C LEU A 325 3.38 -0.92 -23.55
N SER A 326 2.63 -1.99 -23.28
CA SER A 326 2.65 -3.21 -24.08
C SER A 326 1.63 -3.22 -25.23
N THR A 327 0.75 -2.23 -25.27
CA THR A 327 -0.36 -2.17 -26.24
C THR A 327 -0.27 -0.86 -27.02
N ASP A 328 -0.18 -0.94 -28.35
CA ASP A 328 -0.29 0.25 -29.18
C ASP A 328 -1.69 0.86 -29.02
N ALA A 329 -1.75 2.10 -28.59
CA ALA A 329 -3.00 2.81 -28.42
C ALA A 329 -3.67 3.04 -29.79
N ALA A 330 -4.85 2.48 -30.02
CA ALA A 330 -5.59 2.62 -31.27
C ALA A 330 -6.25 4.01 -31.41
N LYS A 331 -6.59 4.65 -30.30
CA LYS A 331 -7.17 6.00 -30.25
C LYS A 331 -6.68 6.75 -29.00
N ALA A 332 -6.74 8.08 -29.04
CA ALA A 332 -6.48 8.90 -27.87
C ALA A 332 -7.48 8.56 -26.73
N PRO A 333 -7.04 8.56 -25.48
CA PRO A 333 -7.93 8.29 -24.34
C PRO A 333 -8.93 9.45 -24.17
N ASP A 334 -10.15 9.11 -23.74
CA ASP A 334 -11.16 10.12 -23.40
C ASP A 334 -10.76 10.90 -22.12
N LEU A 335 -10.04 10.24 -21.22
CA LEU A 335 -9.55 10.79 -19.96
C LEU A 335 -8.11 10.32 -19.72
N PRO A 336 -7.09 11.06 -20.17
CA PRO A 336 -5.70 10.69 -19.95
C PRO A 336 -5.31 10.75 -18.47
N ILE A 337 -4.45 9.82 -18.05
CA ILE A 337 -4.09 9.57 -16.65
C ILE A 337 -2.59 9.63 -16.46
N ALA A 338 -2.14 10.42 -15.49
CA ALA A 338 -0.78 10.31 -14.95
C ALA A 338 -0.78 9.47 -13.69
N TRP A 339 -0.09 8.33 -13.68
CA TRP A 339 0.09 7.51 -12.49
C TRP A 339 1.23 8.06 -11.63
N LEU A 340 0.93 8.36 -10.36
CA LEU A 340 1.82 9.09 -9.45
C LEU A 340 2.51 8.19 -8.42
N GLY A 341 1.90 7.06 -8.09
CA GLY A 341 2.42 6.16 -7.05
C GLY A 341 1.44 5.08 -6.63
N ALA A 342 1.80 4.32 -5.60
CA ALA A 342 0.97 3.29 -5.01
C ALA A 342 0.17 3.85 -3.82
N PRO A 343 -1.17 3.66 -3.76
CA PRO A 343 -2.00 4.12 -2.66
C PRO A 343 -1.68 3.36 -1.36
N ASN A 344 -2.02 3.96 -0.21
CA ASN A 344 -2.03 3.28 1.07
C ASN A 344 -3.33 2.47 1.24
N ALA A 345 -3.74 1.76 0.20
CA ALA A 345 -4.93 0.92 0.18
C ALA A 345 -4.82 -0.15 -0.91
N ILE A 346 -5.59 -1.23 -0.80
CA ILE A 346 -5.68 -2.26 -1.85
C ILE A 346 -6.61 -1.76 -2.95
N LYS A 347 -6.06 -1.04 -3.89
CA LYS A 347 -6.75 -0.52 -5.10
C LYS A 347 -5.73 -0.20 -6.18
N GLY A 348 -6.20 0.20 -7.36
CA GLY A 348 -5.33 0.68 -8.45
C GLY A 348 -4.46 1.89 -8.06
N PRO A 349 -3.46 2.22 -8.87
CA PRO A 349 -2.48 3.28 -8.58
C PRO A 349 -3.13 4.64 -8.33
N THR A 350 -2.53 5.44 -7.45
CA THR A 350 -2.88 6.86 -7.29
C THR A 350 -2.58 7.61 -8.57
N SER A 351 -3.56 8.33 -9.09
CA SER A 351 -3.45 8.94 -10.41
C SER A 351 -4.15 10.29 -10.52
N ALA A 352 -3.61 11.16 -11.37
CA ALA A 352 -4.22 12.40 -11.81
C ALA A 352 -4.84 12.20 -13.19
N ALA A 353 -6.13 12.53 -13.33
CA ALA A 353 -6.89 12.36 -14.57
C ALA A 353 -7.23 13.72 -15.19
N PHE A 354 -6.88 13.92 -16.44
CA PHE A 354 -6.98 15.20 -17.14
C PHE A 354 -8.20 15.23 -18.07
N GLY A 355 -9.25 15.92 -17.63
CA GLY A 355 -10.48 16.11 -18.42
C GLY A 355 -10.53 17.47 -19.11
N LEU A 356 -11.56 17.70 -19.90
CA LEU A 356 -11.73 18.96 -20.66
C LEU A 356 -12.32 20.11 -19.84
N GLN A 357 -12.70 19.86 -18.60
CA GLN A 357 -13.24 20.88 -17.70
C GLN A 357 -12.11 21.76 -17.12
N SER A 358 -12.43 22.99 -16.76
CA SER A 358 -11.51 23.84 -15.99
C SER A 358 -11.02 23.15 -14.73
N GLY A 359 -9.86 23.53 -14.24
CA GLY A 359 -9.26 22.91 -13.06
C GLY A 359 -8.50 21.61 -13.32
N SER A 360 -8.48 21.11 -14.55
CA SER A 360 -7.79 19.86 -14.90
C SER A 360 -6.29 20.03 -15.06
N HIS A 361 -5.64 20.49 -14.00
CA HIS A 361 -4.19 20.67 -13.86
C HIS A 361 -3.69 19.99 -12.60
N LEU A 362 -2.40 19.64 -12.56
CA LEU A 362 -1.76 19.02 -11.41
C LEU A 362 -0.67 19.94 -10.83
N LEU A 363 -0.79 20.23 -9.53
CA LEU A 363 0.21 20.97 -8.77
C LEU A 363 0.87 20.05 -7.74
N ILE A 364 2.19 19.99 -7.75
CA ILE A 364 3.00 19.18 -6.83
C ILE A 364 3.79 20.14 -5.95
N LEU A 365 3.54 20.10 -4.63
CA LEU A 365 4.11 21.04 -3.67
C LEU A 365 4.94 20.36 -2.60
N GLY A 366 6.10 20.92 -2.31
CA GLY A 366 6.93 20.61 -1.16
C GLY A 366 8.41 20.42 -1.49
N GLN A 367 9.23 20.34 -0.44
CA GLN A 367 10.69 20.28 -0.51
C GLN A 367 11.20 18.84 -0.65
N ASN A 368 10.71 18.12 -1.64
CA ASN A 368 11.19 16.79 -1.97
C ASN A 368 11.49 16.69 -3.47
N ASP A 369 12.67 17.18 -3.84
CA ASP A 369 13.06 17.33 -5.25
C ASP A 369 13.12 15.99 -5.98
N GLU A 370 13.61 14.94 -5.35
CA GLU A 370 13.71 13.61 -5.95
C GLU A 370 12.35 13.02 -6.28
N MET A 371 11.41 13.04 -5.31
CA MET A 371 10.07 12.50 -5.54
C MET A 371 9.24 13.38 -6.46
N SER A 372 9.40 14.71 -6.38
CA SER A 372 8.76 15.64 -7.33
C SER A 372 9.24 15.36 -8.76
N PHE A 373 10.55 15.20 -8.95
CA PHE A 373 11.13 14.85 -10.23
C PHE A 373 10.63 13.48 -10.72
N SER A 374 10.62 12.47 -9.86
CA SER A 374 10.13 11.14 -10.21
C SER A 374 8.66 11.16 -10.64
N MET A 375 7.80 11.93 -9.98
CA MET A 375 6.39 12.08 -10.38
C MET A 375 6.24 12.79 -11.73
N MET A 376 7.10 13.76 -12.04
CA MET A 376 7.11 14.40 -13.35
C MET A 376 7.50 13.42 -14.45
N ILE A 377 8.54 12.62 -14.23
CA ILE A 377 8.98 11.56 -15.16
C ILE A 377 7.91 10.48 -15.34
N SER A 378 7.32 9.99 -14.24
CA SER A 378 6.24 9.00 -14.32
C SER A 378 5.00 9.55 -15.02
N SER A 379 4.68 10.83 -14.84
CA SER A 379 3.59 11.50 -15.54
C SER A 379 3.85 11.58 -17.04
N LEU A 380 5.06 11.96 -17.46
CA LEU A 380 5.46 12.01 -18.86
C LEU A 380 5.35 10.62 -19.52
N ILE A 381 5.91 9.59 -18.89
CA ILE A 381 5.84 8.20 -19.39
C ILE A 381 4.37 7.73 -19.44
N SER A 382 3.60 7.95 -18.39
CA SER A 382 2.19 7.54 -18.29
C SER A 382 1.35 8.13 -19.41
N LEU A 383 1.45 9.44 -19.60
CA LEU A 383 0.67 10.15 -20.62
C LEU A 383 1.12 9.78 -22.03
N ALA A 384 2.42 9.62 -22.26
CA ALA A 384 2.93 9.21 -23.57
C ALA A 384 2.48 7.80 -23.97
N ALA A 385 2.39 6.87 -23.00
CA ALA A 385 1.98 5.48 -23.27
C ALA A 385 0.50 5.32 -23.68
N GLN A 386 -0.35 6.31 -23.40
CA GLN A 386 -1.80 6.21 -23.62
C GLN A 386 -2.26 6.78 -24.96
N TYR A 387 -1.40 7.46 -25.69
CA TYR A 387 -1.75 8.07 -26.97
C TYR A 387 -1.18 7.32 -28.17
N PRO A 388 -1.89 7.24 -29.30
CA PRO A 388 -1.32 6.82 -30.56
C PRO A 388 -0.12 7.71 -30.91
N LYS A 389 0.90 7.12 -31.51
CA LYS A 389 2.14 7.80 -31.88
C LYS A 389 1.89 9.14 -32.60
N GLY A 390 2.48 10.21 -32.09
CA GLY A 390 2.35 11.57 -32.63
C GLY A 390 1.04 12.30 -32.31
N GLN A 391 0.12 11.72 -31.53
CA GLN A 391 -1.16 12.36 -31.16
C GLN A 391 -1.14 13.11 -29.83
N ALA A 392 0.00 13.15 -29.14
CA ALA A 392 0.23 14.00 -27.99
C ALA A 392 1.46 14.88 -28.22
N GLU A 393 1.52 16.01 -27.54
CA GLU A 393 2.67 16.90 -27.50
C GLU A 393 3.07 17.18 -26.06
N PHE A 394 4.35 17.28 -25.81
CA PHE A 394 4.89 17.59 -24.50
C PHE A 394 5.77 18.83 -24.58
N VAL A 395 5.56 19.76 -23.66
CA VAL A 395 6.39 20.95 -23.49
C VAL A 395 7.06 20.84 -22.12
N VAL A 396 8.37 20.75 -22.09
CA VAL A 396 9.16 20.54 -20.88
C VAL A 396 9.93 21.82 -20.56
N VAL A 397 9.56 22.44 -19.45
CA VAL A 397 10.20 23.65 -18.93
C VAL A 397 10.97 23.28 -17.67
N ASP A 398 12.29 23.22 -17.77
CA ASP A 398 13.16 22.80 -16.68
C ASP A 398 14.42 23.69 -16.56
N ALA A 399 15.00 23.75 -15.37
CA ALA A 399 16.26 24.42 -15.07
C ALA A 399 17.27 23.47 -14.44
N LEU A 400 17.21 22.18 -14.82
CA LEU A 400 18.12 21.16 -14.31
C LEU A 400 19.57 21.43 -14.76
N PRO A 401 20.56 21.25 -13.87
CA PRO A 401 21.97 21.37 -14.25
C PRO A 401 22.38 20.33 -15.32
N ASP A 402 23.19 20.75 -16.30
CA ASP A 402 23.57 19.94 -17.47
C ASP A 402 24.19 18.57 -17.17
N HIS A 403 24.85 18.41 -16.05
CA HIS A 403 25.53 17.15 -15.65
C HIS A 403 24.87 16.48 -14.44
N SER A 404 23.61 16.77 -14.17
CA SER A 404 22.88 16.10 -13.09
C SER A 404 22.29 14.77 -13.56
N LEU A 405 22.17 13.80 -12.64
CA LEU A 405 21.49 12.53 -12.92
C LEU A 405 20.03 12.74 -13.35
N HIS A 406 19.37 13.78 -12.82
CA HIS A 406 18.01 14.15 -13.21
C HIS A 406 17.96 14.60 -14.67
N ARG A 407 18.97 15.39 -15.13
CA ARG A 407 19.08 15.80 -16.53
C ARG A 407 19.26 14.59 -17.45
N GLU A 408 20.19 13.72 -17.12
CA GLU A 408 20.45 12.51 -17.92
C GLU A 408 19.19 11.63 -18.03
N MET A 409 18.47 11.45 -16.95
CA MET A 409 17.19 10.70 -16.92
C MET A 409 16.12 11.38 -17.78
N LEU A 410 15.95 12.69 -17.65
CA LEU A 410 14.96 13.44 -18.43
C LEU A 410 15.27 13.35 -19.93
N ASP A 411 16.52 13.57 -20.32
CA ASP A 411 16.98 13.48 -21.73
C ASP A 411 16.77 12.06 -22.28
N GLN A 412 17.04 11.03 -21.49
CA GLN A 412 16.78 9.63 -21.86
C GLN A 412 15.29 9.39 -22.13
N VAL A 413 14.40 9.81 -21.21
CA VAL A 413 12.96 9.63 -21.39
C VAL A 413 12.45 10.41 -22.59
N VAL A 414 12.83 11.69 -22.72
CA VAL A 414 12.44 12.55 -23.84
C VAL A 414 12.82 11.94 -25.18
N SER A 415 14.01 11.33 -25.28
CA SER A 415 14.49 10.68 -26.52
C SER A 415 13.69 9.45 -26.92
N LEU A 416 13.00 8.81 -25.98
CA LEU A 416 12.25 7.55 -26.21
C LEU A 416 10.75 7.80 -26.43
N VAL A 417 10.22 8.93 -25.96
CA VAL A 417 8.80 9.26 -26.10
C VAL A 417 8.41 9.35 -27.59
N PRO A 418 7.39 8.57 -28.05
CA PRO A 418 7.03 8.51 -29.48
C PRO A 418 6.14 9.70 -29.94
N HIS A 419 6.34 10.87 -29.35
CA HIS A 419 5.55 12.08 -29.56
C HIS A 419 6.46 13.29 -29.74
N THR A 420 5.89 14.43 -30.15
CA THR A 420 6.63 15.68 -30.19
C THR A 420 6.92 16.16 -28.77
N VAL A 421 8.19 16.37 -28.47
CA VAL A 421 8.63 16.95 -27.19
C VAL A 421 9.45 18.21 -27.47
N ARG A 422 9.04 19.35 -26.89
CA ARG A 422 9.79 20.61 -26.91
C ARG A 422 10.44 20.82 -25.55
N THR A 423 11.70 21.20 -25.53
CA THR A 423 12.47 21.43 -24.30
C THR A 423 13.12 22.82 -24.33
N LEU A 424 13.47 23.39 -23.17
CA LEU A 424 14.24 24.65 -23.10
C LEU A 424 15.63 24.59 -23.73
N ARG A 425 16.11 23.41 -24.09
CA ARG A 425 17.36 23.28 -24.88
C ARG A 425 17.17 23.65 -26.34
N ASP A 426 16.00 23.36 -26.86
CA ASP A 426 15.66 23.57 -28.26
C ASP A 426 15.05 24.95 -28.50
N ASP A 427 14.21 25.40 -27.57
CA ASP A 427 13.44 26.65 -27.66
C ASP A 427 13.74 27.58 -26.46
N SER A 428 13.62 28.90 -26.63
CA SER A 428 13.60 29.81 -25.48
C SER A 428 12.26 29.76 -24.76
N LEU A 429 12.20 30.25 -23.52
CA LEU A 429 10.94 30.30 -22.76
C LEU A 429 9.89 31.16 -23.46
N GLU A 430 10.32 32.26 -24.09
CA GLU A 430 9.46 33.15 -24.88
C GLU A 430 8.88 32.42 -26.08
N GLU A 431 9.72 31.73 -26.86
CA GLU A 431 9.30 30.96 -28.03
C GLU A 431 8.33 29.84 -27.65
N MET A 432 8.56 29.16 -26.51
CA MET A 432 7.63 28.16 -25.99
C MET A 432 6.27 28.77 -25.63
N MET A 433 6.26 29.90 -24.97
CA MET A 433 5.02 30.59 -24.61
C MET A 433 4.28 31.11 -25.84
N GLU A 434 4.97 31.72 -26.81
CA GLU A 434 4.39 32.12 -28.11
C GLU A 434 3.77 30.91 -28.84
N TYR A 435 4.47 29.78 -28.83
CA TYR A 435 3.95 28.54 -29.40
C TYR A 435 2.66 28.10 -28.72
N LEU A 436 2.61 28.08 -27.38
CA LEU A 436 1.43 27.68 -26.62
C LEU A 436 0.27 28.66 -26.79
N ASP A 437 0.57 29.98 -26.88
CA ASP A 437 -0.43 31.01 -27.16
C ASP A 437 -1.08 30.80 -28.54
N SER A 438 -0.25 30.49 -29.57
CA SER A 438 -0.75 30.15 -30.91
C SER A 438 -1.67 28.93 -30.91
N LYS A 439 -1.42 27.96 -30.03
CA LYS A 439 -2.29 26.77 -29.86
C LYS A 439 -3.64 27.13 -29.22
N LEU A 440 -3.64 27.99 -28.20
CA LEU A 440 -4.86 28.49 -27.59
C LEU A 440 -5.71 29.25 -28.63
N GLU A 441 -5.11 30.23 -29.34
CA GLU A 441 -5.82 31.00 -30.34
C GLU A 441 -6.40 30.13 -31.48
N ARG A 442 -5.65 29.10 -31.92
CA ARG A 442 -6.13 28.19 -32.94
C ARG A 442 -7.32 27.38 -32.45
N GLY A 443 -7.25 26.82 -31.24
CA GLY A 443 -8.33 26.04 -30.64
C GLY A 443 -9.61 26.87 -30.46
N GLU A 444 -9.50 28.17 -30.14
CA GLU A 444 -10.62 29.08 -30.05
C GLU A 444 -11.25 29.37 -31.41
N LYS A 445 -10.44 29.50 -32.46
CA LYS A 445 -10.91 29.81 -33.83
C LYS A 445 -11.52 28.61 -34.54
N GLU A 446 -11.11 27.40 -34.20
CA GLU A 446 -11.50 26.13 -34.86
C GLU A 446 -12.08 25.10 -33.84
N PRO A 447 -13.21 25.39 -33.16
CA PRO A 447 -13.69 24.56 -32.05
C PRO A 447 -14.18 23.14 -32.46
N GLY A 448 -14.17 22.80 -33.75
CA GLY A 448 -14.62 21.50 -34.27
C GLY A 448 -13.51 20.51 -34.59
N GLU A 449 -12.26 20.92 -34.63
CA GLU A 449 -11.10 20.05 -34.89
C GLU A 449 -10.22 19.95 -33.63
N PRO A 450 -10.39 18.86 -32.84
CA PRO A 450 -9.55 18.69 -31.66
C PRO A 450 -8.10 18.48 -32.09
N GLY A 451 -7.22 19.43 -31.80
CA GLY A 451 -5.78 19.29 -31.97
C GLY A 451 -5.21 18.17 -31.09
N ALA A 452 -3.94 17.85 -31.28
CA ALA A 452 -3.22 16.97 -30.38
C ALA A 452 -3.30 17.50 -28.94
N ALA A 453 -3.43 16.60 -27.95
CA ALA A 453 -3.36 16.98 -26.54
C ALA A 453 -1.96 17.50 -26.20
N VAL A 454 -1.87 18.61 -25.46
CA VAL A 454 -0.61 19.22 -25.06
C VAL A 454 -0.46 19.13 -23.53
N PHE A 455 0.65 18.59 -23.08
CA PHE A 455 1.01 18.53 -21.67
C PHE A 455 2.24 19.40 -21.41
N VAL A 456 2.06 20.43 -20.58
CA VAL A 456 3.12 21.36 -20.19
C VAL A 456 3.65 20.96 -18.83
N LEU A 457 4.90 20.47 -18.79
CA LEU A 457 5.57 20.05 -17.56
C LEU A 457 6.54 21.13 -17.12
N VAL A 458 6.29 21.75 -15.96
CA VAL A 458 7.14 22.82 -15.40
C VAL A 458 7.84 22.29 -14.16
N PHE A 459 9.15 22.09 -14.26
CA PHE A 459 9.99 21.61 -13.18
C PHE A 459 10.51 22.77 -12.34
N GLY A 460 9.84 23.07 -11.22
CA GLY A 460 10.21 24.16 -10.33
C GLY A 460 9.76 25.54 -10.84
N LEU A 461 8.47 25.82 -10.82
CA LEU A 461 7.89 27.08 -11.28
C LEU A 461 8.60 28.31 -10.69
N GLN A 462 9.05 28.24 -9.42
CA GLN A 462 9.76 29.30 -8.73
C GLN A 462 11.10 29.71 -9.38
N LEU A 463 11.65 28.87 -10.26
CA LEU A 463 12.90 29.15 -10.98
C LEU A 463 12.71 30.06 -12.21
N PHE A 464 11.47 30.19 -12.70
CA PHE A 464 11.14 30.89 -13.93
C PHE A 464 10.44 32.24 -13.66
N LYS A 465 11.20 33.24 -13.29
CA LYS A 465 10.65 34.58 -12.93
C LYS A 465 9.74 35.19 -14.00
N LYS A 466 9.98 34.92 -15.28
CA LYS A 466 9.19 35.41 -16.40
C LYS A 466 7.80 34.75 -16.51
N LEU A 467 7.55 33.63 -15.81
CA LEU A 467 6.22 33.04 -15.71
C LEU A 467 5.36 33.64 -14.61
N LYS A 468 5.91 34.59 -13.83
CA LYS A 468 5.12 35.34 -12.86
C LYS A 468 4.22 36.32 -13.59
N PRO A 469 2.88 36.32 -13.39
CA PRO A 469 1.99 37.33 -13.93
C PRO A 469 2.33 38.71 -13.35
N GLU A 470 2.24 39.73 -14.14
CA GLU A 470 2.42 41.12 -13.64
C GLU A 470 1.19 41.56 -12.83
N ASP A 471 1.44 42.32 -11.76
CA ASP A 471 0.36 42.89 -10.97
C ASP A 471 -0.46 43.87 -11.84
N GLU A 472 -1.79 43.77 -11.84
CA GLU A 472 -2.74 44.62 -12.60
C GLU A 472 -2.55 46.13 -12.36
N PHE A 473 -1.71 46.53 -11.42
CA PHE A 473 -1.41 47.91 -11.03
C PHE A 473 -0.03 48.43 -11.49
N SER A 474 0.70 47.69 -12.31
CA SER A 474 1.95 48.18 -12.88
C SER A 474 1.65 49.20 -13.98
N PHE A 475 1.47 50.47 -13.60
CA PHE A 475 1.48 51.62 -14.50
C PHE A 475 2.92 51.88 -15.01
N GLY A 476 3.42 51.05 -15.89
CA GLY A 476 4.72 51.18 -16.52
C GLY A 476 4.60 51.00 -18.01
N ALA A 477 4.70 52.12 -18.72
CA ALA A 477 4.96 52.30 -20.15
C ALA A 477 4.64 51.09 -21.06
N SER A 478 3.62 51.27 -21.87
CA SER A 478 3.36 50.48 -23.07
C SER A 478 4.58 50.59 -24.02
N ASP A 479 5.51 49.66 -23.90
CA ASP A 479 6.52 49.45 -24.92
C ASP A 479 6.10 48.28 -25.81
N GLY A 480 5.63 48.58 -27.00
CA GLY A 480 5.56 47.68 -28.15
C GLY A 480 4.27 46.88 -28.30
N GLU A 481 3.53 47.17 -29.33
CA GLU A 481 2.38 46.42 -29.83
C GLU A 481 2.74 44.94 -30.03
N GLY A 482 2.02 44.00 -29.40
CA GLY A 482 1.68 42.75 -30.02
C GLY A 482 2.30 41.46 -29.46
N VAL A 483 3.15 41.46 -28.43
CA VAL A 483 3.70 40.20 -27.88
C VAL A 483 3.19 39.96 -26.45
N SER A 484 2.38 38.92 -26.25
CA SER A 484 1.91 38.52 -24.93
C SER A 484 3.10 38.13 -24.05
N LYS A 485 3.16 38.65 -22.81
CA LYS A 485 4.24 38.27 -21.87
C LYS A 485 4.10 36.84 -21.43
N PRO A 486 5.22 36.08 -21.22
CA PRO A 486 5.18 34.67 -20.82
C PRO A 486 4.30 34.37 -19.62
N GLY A 487 4.28 35.24 -18.60
CA GLY A 487 3.45 35.07 -17.41
C GLY A 487 1.95 35.17 -17.69
N ASP A 488 1.54 36.08 -18.59
CA ASP A 488 0.14 36.24 -18.97
C ASP A 488 -0.35 35.06 -19.83
N VAL A 489 0.51 34.55 -20.72
CA VAL A 489 0.23 33.34 -21.50
C VAL A 489 0.09 32.15 -20.59
N PHE A 490 0.96 31.99 -19.60
CA PHE A 490 0.89 30.91 -18.63
C PHE A 490 -0.41 30.96 -17.81
N ASP A 491 -0.80 32.13 -17.32
CA ASP A 491 -2.08 32.33 -16.61
C ASP A 491 -3.28 31.98 -17.51
N ARG A 492 -3.22 32.35 -18.80
CA ARG A 492 -4.25 32.00 -19.77
C ARG A 492 -4.32 30.49 -20.04
N ILE A 493 -3.16 29.80 -20.17
CA ILE A 493 -3.09 28.35 -20.30
C ILE A 493 -3.76 27.67 -19.10
N VAL A 494 -3.50 28.13 -17.89
CA VAL A 494 -4.09 27.57 -16.67
C VAL A 494 -5.60 27.76 -16.63
N ARG A 495 -6.15 28.89 -17.13
CA ARG A 495 -7.60 29.14 -17.11
C ARG A 495 -8.38 28.51 -18.28
N GLU A 496 -7.81 28.52 -19.46
CA GLU A 496 -8.52 28.21 -20.72
C GLU A 496 -8.06 26.88 -21.35
N GLY A 497 -6.83 26.46 -21.02
CA GLY A 497 -6.17 25.30 -21.63
C GLY A 497 -6.94 23.99 -21.60
N PRO A 498 -7.55 23.56 -20.47
CA PRO A 498 -8.20 22.26 -20.39
C PRO A 498 -9.29 22.04 -21.44
N ALA A 499 -10.11 23.06 -21.74
CA ALA A 499 -11.13 22.98 -22.78
C ALA A 499 -10.55 22.73 -24.18
N LEU A 500 -9.30 23.11 -24.38
CA LEU A 500 -8.52 22.96 -25.62
C LEU A 500 -7.52 21.79 -25.57
N ARG A 501 -7.62 20.91 -24.55
CA ARG A 501 -6.71 19.79 -24.29
C ARG A 501 -5.28 20.20 -23.97
N ILE A 502 -5.09 21.37 -23.38
CA ILE A 502 -3.79 21.84 -22.90
C ILE A 502 -3.80 21.76 -21.38
N HIS A 503 -2.97 20.91 -20.82
CA HIS A 503 -2.90 20.63 -19.38
C HIS A 503 -1.52 20.97 -18.82
N THR A 504 -1.45 21.43 -17.58
CA THR A 504 -0.17 21.72 -16.92
C THR A 504 0.06 20.78 -15.74
N ILE A 505 1.30 20.34 -15.60
CA ILE A 505 1.82 19.60 -14.45
C ILE A 505 2.99 20.41 -13.90
N VAL A 506 2.84 20.95 -12.70
CA VAL A 506 3.77 21.95 -12.16
C VAL A 506 4.31 21.50 -10.82
N THR A 507 5.62 21.59 -10.62
CA THR A 507 6.22 21.44 -9.29
C THR A 507 6.60 22.79 -8.70
N VAL A 508 6.40 22.95 -7.38
CA VAL A 508 6.74 24.16 -6.60
C VAL A 508 7.30 23.75 -5.24
N ASP A 509 8.35 24.42 -4.80
CA ASP A 509 9.05 24.10 -3.56
C ASP A 509 8.24 24.40 -2.27
N SER A 510 7.33 25.37 -2.32
CA SER A 510 6.60 25.85 -1.15
C SER A 510 5.29 26.55 -1.49
N TYR A 511 4.39 26.64 -0.51
CA TYR A 511 3.14 27.39 -0.64
C TYR A 511 3.40 28.88 -0.90
N ASN A 512 4.41 29.47 -0.25
CA ASN A 512 4.79 30.86 -0.49
C ASN A 512 5.22 31.10 -1.94
N SER A 513 5.97 30.18 -2.54
CA SER A 513 6.34 30.26 -3.94
C SER A 513 5.12 30.10 -4.85
N ALA A 514 4.24 29.15 -4.54
CA ALA A 514 3.00 28.99 -5.30
C ALA A 514 2.17 30.28 -5.33
N GLN A 515 1.99 30.96 -4.18
CA GLN A 515 1.26 32.23 -4.10
C GLN A 515 1.91 33.39 -4.87
N ARG A 516 3.23 33.36 -5.07
CA ARG A 516 3.96 34.38 -5.83
C ARG A 516 3.79 34.25 -7.34
N PHE A 517 3.61 33.02 -7.82
CA PHE A 517 3.54 32.73 -9.26
C PHE A 517 2.12 32.43 -9.74
N LEU A 518 1.27 31.97 -8.85
CA LEU A 518 -0.13 31.66 -9.13
C LEU A 518 -0.99 32.58 -8.27
N ASN A 519 -1.69 33.50 -8.90
CA ASN A 519 -2.69 34.30 -8.19
C ASN A 519 -3.79 33.34 -7.65
N ARG A 520 -4.68 33.85 -6.78
CA ARG A 520 -5.72 33.04 -6.16
C ARG A 520 -6.61 32.31 -7.16
N LYS A 521 -6.91 32.94 -8.31
CA LYS A 521 -7.73 32.34 -9.36
C LYS A 521 -6.97 31.25 -10.07
N ALA A 522 -5.72 31.47 -10.48
CA ALA A 522 -4.87 30.47 -11.11
C ALA A 522 -4.61 29.27 -10.18
N LEU A 523 -4.39 29.50 -8.88
CA LEU A 523 -4.21 28.42 -7.90
C LEU A 523 -5.46 27.55 -7.76
N SER A 524 -6.67 28.14 -7.87
CA SER A 524 -7.92 27.38 -7.83
C SER A 524 -8.15 26.51 -9.07
N GLU A 525 -7.50 26.81 -10.20
CA GLU A 525 -7.54 25.97 -11.41
C GLU A 525 -6.67 24.71 -11.30
N PHE A 526 -5.86 24.58 -10.24
CA PHE A 526 -5.18 23.33 -9.92
C PHE A 526 -6.04 22.51 -8.94
N GLU A 527 -7.12 21.89 -9.43
CA GLU A 527 -8.02 21.06 -8.61
C GLU A 527 -7.33 19.77 -8.11
N MET A 528 -6.30 19.32 -8.82
CA MET A 528 -5.48 18.17 -8.40
C MET A 528 -4.17 18.68 -7.78
N ARG A 529 -3.95 18.31 -6.52
CA ARG A 529 -2.77 18.73 -5.75
C ARG A 529 -2.10 17.53 -5.11
N VAL A 530 -0.78 17.49 -5.23
CA VAL A 530 0.06 16.59 -4.45
C VAL A 530 0.83 17.40 -3.43
N LEU A 531 0.76 17.01 -2.17
CA LEU A 531 1.45 17.69 -1.09
C LEU A 531 2.44 16.72 -0.43
N PHE A 532 3.69 17.14 -0.31
CA PHE A 532 4.66 16.54 0.59
C PHE A 532 4.51 17.09 2.00
N GLN A 533 5.32 16.63 2.93
CA GLN A 533 5.32 17.14 4.30
C GLN A 533 5.54 18.66 4.30
N MET A 534 4.65 19.37 4.97
CA MET A 534 4.69 20.82 5.10
C MET A 534 4.08 21.28 6.43
N SER A 535 4.08 22.60 6.70
CA SER A 535 3.43 23.13 7.91
C SER A 535 1.92 22.84 7.93
N ALA A 536 1.34 22.73 9.12
CA ALA A 536 -0.10 22.53 9.29
C ALA A 536 -0.91 23.67 8.66
N ASN A 537 -0.39 24.93 8.73
CA ASN A 537 -1.04 26.10 8.17
C ASN A 537 -1.05 26.07 6.63
N ASP A 538 0.07 25.70 6.00
CA ASP A 538 0.16 25.58 4.54
C ASP A 538 -0.73 24.44 4.02
N SER A 539 -0.73 23.31 4.73
CA SER A 539 -1.62 22.20 4.43
C SER A 539 -3.09 22.61 4.50
N ALA A 540 -3.50 23.28 5.59
CA ALA A 540 -4.87 23.76 5.74
C ALA A 540 -5.25 24.78 4.66
N ALA A 541 -4.33 25.66 4.26
CA ALA A 541 -4.58 26.65 3.21
C ALA A 541 -4.75 26.02 1.81
N LEU A 542 -4.15 24.85 1.57
CA LEU A 542 -4.17 24.17 0.26
C LEU A 542 -5.31 23.17 0.13
N ILE A 543 -5.69 22.49 1.22
CA ILE A 543 -6.61 21.35 1.17
C ILE A 543 -7.65 21.32 2.31
N ASP A 544 -7.82 22.43 3.04
CA ASP A 544 -8.70 22.52 4.23
C ASP A 544 -8.45 21.42 5.29
N ASN A 545 -7.22 20.88 5.34
CA ASN A 545 -6.84 19.79 6.23
C ASN A 545 -5.35 19.88 6.58
N THR A 546 -5.00 19.57 7.84
CA THR A 546 -3.62 19.63 8.34
C THR A 546 -2.80 18.34 8.10
N LYS A 547 -3.35 17.35 7.43
CA LYS A 547 -2.79 15.99 7.30
C LYS A 547 -1.38 15.97 6.67
N ALA A 548 -1.06 16.92 5.77
CA ALA A 548 0.28 16.99 5.18
C ALA A 548 1.38 17.27 6.21
N SER A 549 1.07 17.85 7.37
CA SER A 549 2.07 18.09 8.42
C SER A 549 2.53 16.80 9.14
N GLN A 550 1.77 15.73 9.02
CA GLN A 550 2.01 14.46 9.69
C GLN A 550 2.56 13.38 8.75
N LEU A 551 2.84 13.71 7.49
CA LEU A 551 3.36 12.76 6.51
C LEU A 551 4.74 12.23 6.92
N GLY A 552 4.89 10.92 6.83
CA GLY A 552 6.17 10.24 7.02
C GLY A 552 7.05 10.26 5.76
N LEU A 553 8.20 9.64 5.89
CA LEU A 553 9.12 9.42 4.78
C LEU A 553 8.43 8.62 3.66
N HIS A 554 8.72 8.94 2.41
CA HIS A 554 8.14 8.31 1.22
C HIS A 554 6.61 8.42 1.14
N ARG A 555 6.00 9.47 1.73
CA ARG A 555 4.56 9.73 1.67
C ARG A 555 4.26 11.06 1.01
N ALA A 556 3.17 11.08 0.28
CA ALA A 556 2.53 12.28 -0.22
C ALA A 556 1.02 12.18 -0.05
N LEU A 557 0.34 13.32 -0.03
CA LEU A 557 -1.11 13.40 -0.14
C LEU A 557 -1.49 13.75 -1.57
N PHE A 558 -2.46 13.03 -2.12
CA PHE A 558 -3.16 13.43 -3.33
C PHE A 558 -4.54 13.97 -2.96
N TYR A 559 -4.81 15.17 -3.38
CA TYR A 559 -6.10 15.83 -3.20
C TYR A 559 -6.71 16.16 -4.57
N ASN A 560 -7.98 15.80 -4.73
CA ASN A 560 -8.78 16.19 -5.87
C ASN A 560 -9.98 16.99 -5.34
N GLU A 561 -9.92 18.32 -5.48
CA GLU A 561 -10.90 19.26 -4.92
C GLU A 561 -12.31 18.97 -5.46
N ARG A 562 -12.43 18.78 -6.76
CA ARG A 562 -13.71 18.53 -7.43
C ARG A 562 -14.42 17.27 -6.94
N ARG A 563 -13.66 16.22 -6.64
CA ARG A 563 -14.19 14.94 -6.15
C ARG A 563 -14.29 14.88 -4.62
N GLY A 564 -13.77 15.88 -3.92
CA GLY A 564 -13.59 15.84 -2.47
C GLY A 564 -12.75 14.65 -2.01
N HIS A 565 -11.82 14.19 -2.85
CA HIS A 565 -11.02 13.00 -2.59
C HIS A 565 -9.65 13.39 -2.04
N LEU A 566 -9.31 12.80 -0.90
CA LEU A 566 -8.00 12.96 -0.24
C LEU A 566 -7.46 11.58 0.10
N GLU A 567 -6.26 11.26 -0.38
CA GLU A 567 -5.60 10.00 -0.06
C GLU A 567 -4.11 10.15 0.21
N THR A 568 -3.59 9.35 1.12
CA THR A 568 -2.16 9.15 1.31
C THR A 568 -1.67 8.08 0.35
N PHE A 569 -0.53 8.32 -0.28
CA PHE A 569 0.08 7.36 -1.19
C PHE A 569 1.62 7.40 -1.09
N ARG A 570 2.26 6.41 -1.67
CA ARG A 570 3.71 6.34 -1.83
C ARG A 570 4.06 6.72 -3.27
N PRO A 571 4.73 7.86 -3.50
CA PRO A 571 5.24 8.21 -4.83
C PRO A 571 6.15 7.12 -5.39
N TYR A 572 6.19 6.97 -6.71
CA TYR A 572 7.16 6.09 -7.35
C TYR A 572 8.58 6.58 -7.08
N ALA A 573 9.49 5.64 -6.81
CA ALA A 573 10.93 5.90 -6.87
C ALA A 573 11.34 6.33 -8.28
N LEU A 574 12.47 7.01 -8.40
CA LEU A 574 13.06 7.31 -9.70
C LEU A 574 13.30 5.98 -10.46
N PRO A 575 12.79 5.84 -11.68
CA PRO A 575 12.95 4.58 -12.42
C PRO A 575 14.41 4.31 -12.76
N GLU A 576 14.77 3.02 -12.82
CA GLU A 576 16.11 2.60 -13.24
C GLU A 576 16.35 2.87 -14.74
N SER A 577 17.55 3.33 -15.09
CA SER A 577 17.91 3.65 -16.50
C SER A 577 17.73 2.48 -17.45
N ASP A 578 17.98 1.24 -17.03
CA ASP A 578 17.80 0.04 -17.85
C ASP A 578 16.31 -0.21 -18.16
N TRP A 579 15.44 0.02 -17.18
CA TRP A 579 14.00 -0.08 -17.41
C TRP A 579 13.52 1.04 -18.34
N VAL A 580 13.99 2.27 -18.14
CA VAL A 580 13.68 3.40 -19.03
C VAL A 580 14.12 3.09 -20.45
N ALA A 581 15.32 2.54 -20.65
CA ALA A 581 15.82 2.15 -21.96
C ALA A 581 14.98 1.06 -22.67
N SER A 582 14.09 0.38 -21.97
CA SER A 582 13.16 -0.62 -22.52
C SER A 582 11.79 -0.06 -22.92
N LEU A 583 11.50 1.21 -22.59
CA LEU A 583 10.21 1.84 -22.86
C LEU A 583 9.98 2.05 -24.37
N PHE A 584 8.73 1.97 -24.78
CA PHE A 584 8.27 2.28 -26.15
C PHE A 584 8.97 1.48 -27.29
N LYS A 585 9.51 0.30 -26.98
CA LYS A 585 10.16 -0.60 -27.97
C LYS A 585 9.17 -1.51 -28.65
#